data_81745f6ccc3ebc43c846bb32aebafd64
#
_entry.id   81745f6ccc3ebc43c846bb32aebafd64
#
_cell.length_a   1.000
_cell.length_b   1.000
_cell.length_c   1.000
_cell.angle_alpha   90.00
_cell.angle_beta   90.00
_cell.angle_gamma   90.00
#
_symmetry.space_group_name_H-M   'P 1'
#
loop_
_entity.id
_entity.type
_entity.pdbx_description
1 polymer ?
#
loop_
_entity_poly.entity_id
_entity_poly.type
_entity_poly.pdbx_seq_one_letter_code
_entity_poly.pdbx_strand_id
1 'polypeptide(L)'
;MYTEEMLESIKKVEAAREANAALEPRRMTAEEKDELLATYHPDYRDDQFGILQVGPNKGEKAPKELITLLQGKSRVLDQRPDLSCPDYETDVLIIGGGGAGASAAIEADKAGEKVMIVTKLRIGDANTMMAEGGIQAADKPNDSPAQHFLDAYGGGHFAAKKELVYKLVTDAPICIKWLNDLGVEFDKDAEGNMITTHGGGTSRKRMHAAKDYSGAEIMRTLRDEVLNRKIPVIDFTSAIELILDDKGQCAGAVLQKMETGEILIAKA
;
A
#
# COMPACT_ATOMS: atom_id res chain seq x y z
N MET A 1 16.39 9.09 32.28
CA MET A 1 16.38 8.30 33.52
C MET A 1 14.92 8.14 33.93
N TYR A 2 14.47 6.94 34.28
CA TYR A 2 13.09 6.72 34.72
C TYR A 2 12.83 7.36 36.06
N THR A 3 11.67 7.91 36.29
CA THR A 3 11.23 8.41 37.60
C THR A 3 10.96 7.24 38.55
N GLU A 4 10.91 7.49 39.87
CA GLU A 4 10.60 6.46 40.87
C GLU A 4 9.22 5.80 40.59
N GLU A 5 8.23 6.58 40.21
CA GLU A 5 6.89 6.08 39.83
C GLU A 5 6.93 5.18 38.61
N MET A 6 7.75 5.52 37.60
CA MET A 6 7.95 4.67 36.42
C MET A 6 8.64 3.34 36.80
N LEU A 7 9.63 3.39 37.69
CA LEU A 7 10.31 2.19 38.17
C LEU A 7 9.38 1.29 38.98
N GLU A 8 8.49 1.84 39.80
CA GLU A 8 7.46 1.08 40.50
C GLU A 8 6.45 0.44 39.52
N SER A 9 6.04 1.18 38.50
CA SER A 9 5.15 0.66 37.45
C SER A 9 5.79 -0.51 36.71
N ILE A 10 7.09 -0.38 36.33
CA ILE A 10 7.86 -1.45 35.69
C ILE A 10 7.90 -2.69 36.59
N LYS A 11 8.17 -2.52 37.89
CA LYS A 11 8.21 -3.66 38.84
C LYS A 11 6.87 -4.38 38.92
N LYS A 12 5.74 -3.64 38.89
CA LYS A 12 4.39 -4.24 38.89
C LYS A 12 4.12 -5.03 37.62
N VAL A 13 4.51 -4.47 36.47
CA VAL A 13 4.36 -5.15 35.15
C VAL A 13 5.22 -6.41 35.11
N GLU A 14 6.47 -6.33 35.56
CA GLU A 14 7.38 -7.50 35.59
C GLU A 14 6.85 -8.61 36.53
N ALA A 15 6.34 -8.24 37.71
CA ALA A 15 5.77 -9.19 38.66
C ALA A 15 4.49 -9.89 38.11
N ALA A 16 3.73 -9.21 37.25
CA ALA A 16 2.51 -9.75 36.63
C ALA A 16 2.77 -10.45 35.27
N ARG A 17 3.99 -10.38 34.74
CA ARG A 17 4.31 -10.80 33.36
C ARG A 17 3.91 -12.25 33.08
N GLU A 18 4.27 -13.18 33.95
CA GLU A 18 4.00 -14.61 33.75
C GLU A 18 2.49 -14.90 33.78
N ALA A 19 1.77 -14.31 34.73
CA ALA A 19 0.33 -14.43 34.83
C ALA A 19 -0.37 -13.79 33.62
N ASN A 20 0.09 -12.61 33.18
CA ASN A 20 -0.48 -11.92 32.01
C ASN A 20 -0.16 -12.65 30.70
N ALA A 21 1.01 -13.27 30.59
CA ALA A 21 1.37 -14.08 29.40
C ALA A 21 0.54 -15.34 29.28
N ALA A 22 0.09 -15.91 30.41
CA ALA A 22 -0.79 -17.07 30.45
C ALA A 22 -2.28 -16.73 30.28
N LEU A 23 -2.63 -15.43 30.34
CA LEU A 23 -4.02 -14.99 30.23
C LEU A 23 -4.41 -14.86 28.75
N GLU A 24 -5.30 -15.71 28.30
CA GLU A 24 -6.00 -15.53 27.02
C GLU A 24 -7.32 -14.78 27.26
N PRO A 25 -7.43 -13.49 26.86
CA PRO A 25 -8.67 -12.75 27.03
C PRO A 25 -9.77 -13.39 26.17
N ARG A 26 -10.95 -13.55 26.76
CA ARG A 26 -12.15 -14.01 26.04
C ARG A 26 -12.45 -13.08 24.87
N ARG A 27 -12.69 -13.63 23.70
CA ARG A 27 -13.17 -12.88 22.56
C ARG A 27 -14.62 -12.48 22.75
N MET A 28 -14.93 -11.23 22.42
CA MET A 28 -16.32 -10.75 22.43
C MET A 28 -17.13 -11.45 21.33
N THR A 29 -18.41 -11.75 21.62
CA THR A 29 -19.38 -12.17 20.61
C THR A 29 -19.74 -10.99 19.68
N ALA A 30 -20.48 -11.27 18.60
CA ALA A 30 -20.95 -10.22 17.70
C ALA A 30 -21.87 -9.25 18.44
N GLU A 31 -22.79 -9.78 19.25
CA GLU A 31 -23.74 -9.02 20.05
C GLU A 31 -23.05 -8.11 21.06
N GLU A 32 -22.02 -8.62 21.75
CA GLU A 32 -21.23 -7.84 22.71
C GLU A 32 -20.46 -6.69 22.03
N LYS A 33 -19.95 -6.92 20.80
CA LYS A 33 -19.32 -5.86 20.01
C LYS A 33 -20.31 -4.79 19.58
N ASP A 34 -21.48 -5.20 19.12
CA ASP A 34 -22.55 -4.26 18.73
C ASP A 34 -23.03 -3.44 19.90
N GLU A 35 -23.19 -4.03 21.09
CA GLU A 35 -23.54 -3.32 22.33
C GLU A 35 -22.45 -2.32 22.74
N LEU A 36 -21.17 -2.75 22.66
CA LEU A 36 -20.02 -1.88 22.94
C LEU A 36 -20.00 -0.66 22.01
N LEU A 37 -20.16 -0.90 20.70
CA LEU A 37 -20.20 0.17 19.70
C LEU A 37 -21.39 1.10 19.91
N ALA A 38 -22.59 0.56 20.14
CA ALA A 38 -23.79 1.35 20.38
C ALA A 38 -23.68 2.21 21.65
N THR A 39 -22.96 1.73 22.68
CA THR A 39 -22.83 2.41 23.97
C THR A 39 -21.72 3.47 23.96
N TYR A 40 -20.59 3.19 23.33
CA TYR A 40 -19.38 4.00 23.49
C TYR A 40 -18.89 4.69 22.20
N HIS A 41 -19.36 4.25 21.03
CA HIS A 41 -19.00 4.91 19.77
C HIS A 41 -20.05 5.96 19.41
N PRO A 42 -19.73 7.27 19.45
CA PRO A 42 -20.72 8.35 19.36
C PRO A 42 -21.47 8.37 18.02
N ASP A 43 -20.84 7.85 16.96
CA ASP A 43 -21.37 7.88 15.59
C ASP A 43 -21.97 6.54 15.16
N TYR A 44 -21.98 5.54 16.04
CA TYR A 44 -22.54 4.21 15.75
C TYR A 44 -24.05 4.18 16.00
N ARG A 45 -24.79 4.87 15.14
CA ARG A 45 -26.26 4.99 15.18
C ARG A 45 -26.80 4.67 13.79
N ASP A 46 -27.99 4.06 13.75
CA ASP A 46 -28.61 3.66 12.48
C ASP A 46 -28.83 4.81 11.49
N ASP A 47 -29.11 6.01 12.03
CA ASP A 47 -29.28 7.21 11.22
C ASP A 47 -27.97 7.72 10.58
N GLN A 48 -26.81 7.21 11.00
CA GLN A 48 -25.49 7.53 10.41
C GLN A 48 -25.06 6.55 9.30
N PHE A 49 -25.88 5.55 9.01
CA PHE A 49 -25.62 4.60 7.95
C PHE A 49 -26.55 4.80 6.76
N GLY A 50 -26.14 4.32 5.60
CA GLY A 50 -26.90 4.32 4.37
C GLY A 50 -26.49 3.13 3.48
N ILE A 51 -27.07 3.07 2.30
CA ILE A 51 -26.76 2.03 1.32
C ILE A 51 -25.90 2.61 0.22
N LEU A 52 -24.73 2.00 -0.01
CA LEU A 52 -23.81 2.38 -1.08
C LEU A 52 -24.43 2.07 -2.46
N GLN A 53 -24.41 3.04 -3.38
CA GLN A 53 -25.02 2.93 -4.71
C GLN A 53 -24.00 2.74 -5.84
N VAL A 54 -22.70 2.80 -5.53
CA VAL A 54 -21.62 2.75 -6.54
C VAL A 54 -20.56 1.72 -6.16
N GLY A 55 -19.77 1.33 -7.15
CA GLY A 55 -18.62 0.45 -6.95
C GLY A 55 -18.97 -1.03 -6.70
N PRO A 56 -17.97 -1.86 -6.41
CA PRO A 56 -18.14 -3.31 -6.22
C PRO A 56 -18.97 -3.67 -4.98
N ASN A 57 -19.04 -2.76 -4.00
CA ASN A 57 -19.82 -2.94 -2.76
C ASN A 57 -21.22 -2.29 -2.83
N LYS A 58 -21.73 -2.00 -4.04
CA LYS A 58 -23.08 -1.47 -4.21
C LYS A 58 -24.12 -2.37 -3.54
N GLY A 59 -24.98 -1.76 -2.73
CA GLY A 59 -26.03 -2.46 -1.98
C GLY A 59 -25.65 -2.78 -0.53
N GLU A 60 -24.40 -2.57 -0.13
CA GLU A 60 -23.97 -2.76 1.25
C GLU A 60 -24.26 -1.55 2.14
N LYS A 61 -24.50 -1.81 3.43
CA LYS A 61 -24.65 -0.77 4.45
C LYS A 61 -23.27 -0.21 4.80
N ALA A 62 -23.13 1.11 4.74
CA ALA A 62 -21.88 1.80 5.05
C ALA A 62 -22.15 3.12 5.80
N PRO A 63 -21.17 3.68 6.52
CA PRO A 63 -21.29 5.01 7.11
C PRO A 63 -21.60 6.08 6.05
N LYS A 64 -22.52 7.00 6.34
CA LYS A 64 -22.92 8.08 5.41
C LYS A 64 -21.76 8.94 4.95
N GLU A 65 -20.77 9.18 5.80
CA GLU A 65 -19.56 9.92 5.43
C GLU A 65 -18.79 9.21 4.33
N LEU A 66 -18.57 7.89 4.47
CA LEU A 66 -17.93 7.09 3.46
C LEU A 66 -18.75 7.08 2.16
N ILE A 67 -20.08 6.91 2.24
CA ILE A 67 -20.99 6.96 1.10
C ILE A 67 -20.87 8.31 0.39
N THR A 68 -20.86 9.40 1.13
CA THR A 68 -20.73 10.75 0.58
C THR A 68 -19.42 10.93 -0.18
N LEU A 69 -18.32 10.40 0.34
CA LEU A 69 -17.02 10.43 -0.34
C LEU A 69 -17.02 9.58 -1.62
N LEU A 70 -17.50 8.34 -1.54
CA LEU A 70 -17.49 7.40 -2.67
C LEU A 70 -18.48 7.78 -3.79
N GLN A 71 -19.62 8.39 -3.45
CA GLN A 71 -20.66 8.81 -4.39
C GLN A 71 -20.55 10.29 -4.76
N GLY A 72 -19.65 11.02 -4.11
CA GLY A 72 -19.43 12.45 -4.38
C GLY A 72 -18.95 12.64 -5.82
N LYS A 73 -19.44 13.70 -6.45
CA LYS A 73 -18.85 14.19 -7.70
C LYS A 73 -17.59 15.00 -7.36
N SER A 74 -16.66 15.04 -8.30
CA SER A 74 -15.48 15.91 -8.15
C SER A 74 -15.93 17.34 -7.80
N ARG A 75 -15.38 17.88 -6.71
CA ARG A 75 -15.62 19.24 -6.26
C ARG A 75 -14.36 20.11 -6.35
N VAL A 76 -13.31 19.55 -6.93
CA VAL A 76 -12.00 20.23 -6.99
C VAL A 76 -11.99 21.32 -8.03
N LEU A 77 -12.83 21.16 -9.06
CA LEU A 77 -12.89 22.09 -10.16
C LEU A 77 -14.30 22.68 -10.28
N ASP A 78 -14.42 23.96 -10.03
CA ASP A 78 -15.66 24.73 -10.30
C ASP A 78 -15.89 24.92 -11.80
N GLN A 79 -14.81 24.90 -12.57
CA GLN A 79 -14.83 25.02 -14.04
C GLN A 79 -14.09 23.83 -14.65
N ARG A 80 -14.60 23.32 -15.77
CA ARG A 80 -13.92 22.28 -16.53
C ARG A 80 -12.62 22.85 -17.11
N PRO A 81 -11.48 22.15 -16.95
CA PRO A 81 -10.23 22.59 -17.56
C PRO A 81 -10.32 22.44 -19.09
N ASP A 82 -9.56 23.26 -19.81
CA ASP A 82 -9.40 23.10 -21.25
C ASP A 82 -8.49 21.90 -21.53
N LEU A 83 -9.07 20.87 -22.16
CA LEU A 83 -8.36 19.63 -22.51
C LEU A 83 -7.71 19.69 -23.90
N SER A 84 -7.87 20.79 -24.64
CA SER A 84 -7.36 20.91 -26.01
C SER A 84 -5.82 21.08 -26.09
N CYS A 85 -5.21 21.56 -25.01
CA CYS A 85 -3.77 21.79 -24.91
C CYS A 85 -3.22 21.10 -23.65
N PRO A 86 -2.86 19.82 -23.71
CA PRO A 86 -2.27 19.15 -22.58
C PRO A 86 -0.87 19.69 -22.26
N ASP A 87 -0.56 19.87 -20.97
CA ASP A 87 0.77 20.27 -20.49
C ASP A 87 1.80 19.13 -20.65
N TYR A 88 1.30 17.90 -20.58
CA TYR A 88 2.12 16.69 -20.71
C TYR A 88 1.44 15.67 -21.63
N GLU A 89 2.25 15.02 -22.46
CA GLU A 89 1.85 13.86 -23.26
C GLU A 89 2.85 12.71 -23.08
N THR A 90 2.33 11.53 -22.77
CA THR A 90 3.11 10.31 -22.53
C THR A 90 2.31 9.09 -22.98
N ASP A 91 2.97 7.92 -23.16
CA ASP A 91 2.26 6.68 -23.46
C ASP A 91 1.72 6.04 -22.18
N VAL A 92 2.46 6.18 -21.06
CA VAL A 92 2.10 5.63 -19.76
C VAL A 92 2.26 6.68 -18.68
N LEU A 93 1.13 7.13 -18.09
CA LEU A 93 1.11 8.01 -16.94
C LEU A 93 0.98 7.18 -15.65
N ILE A 94 1.99 7.24 -14.80
CA ILE A 94 2.00 6.58 -13.50
C ILE A 94 1.55 7.58 -12.42
N ILE A 95 0.49 7.27 -11.70
CA ILE A 95 0.01 8.07 -10.58
C ILE A 95 0.46 7.44 -9.26
N GLY A 96 1.45 8.05 -8.63
CA GLY A 96 2.03 7.64 -7.36
C GLY A 96 3.47 7.17 -7.46
N GLY A 97 4.35 7.76 -6.65
CA GLY A 97 5.81 7.51 -6.62
C GLY A 97 6.26 6.50 -5.56
N GLY A 98 5.38 5.58 -5.13
CA GLY A 98 5.73 4.48 -4.22
C GLY A 98 6.30 3.26 -4.96
N GLY A 99 6.53 2.16 -4.25
CA GLY A 99 7.12 0.95 -4.80
C GLY A 99 6.41 0.40 -6.03
N ALA A 100 5.07 0.37 -6.03
CA ALA A 100 4.29 -0.10 -7.17
C ALA A 100 4.44 0.83 -8.40
N GLY A 101 4.36 2.15 -8.18
CA GLY A 101 4.52 3.12 -9.28
C GLY A 101 5.93 3.13 -9.87
N ALA A 102 6.95 3.12 -9.03
CA ALA A 102 8.35 3.04 -9.48
C ALA A 102 8.62 1.74 -10.27
N SER A 103 8.13 0.60 -9.79
CA SER A 103 8.26 -0.69 -10.49
C SER A 103 7.55 -0.68 -11.84
N ALA A 104 6.31 -0.16 -11.89
CA ALA A 104 5.55 -0.03 -13.14
C ALA A 104 6.26 0.88 -14.15
N ALA A 105 6.83 1.99 -13.68
CA ALA A 105 7.57 2.91 -14.53
C ALA A 105 8.83 2.28 -15.13
N ILE A 106 9.60 1.56 -14.30
CA ILE A 106 10.81 0.85 -14.76
C ILE A 106 10.46 -0.21 -15.81
N GLU A 107 9.39 -0.98 -15.60
CA GLU A 107 9.00 -2.02 -16.55
C GLU A 107 8.41 -1.45 -17.85
N ALA A 108 7.63 -0.38 -17.78
CA ALA A 108 7.13 0.31 -18.98
C ALA A 108 8.28 0.95 -19.80
N ASP A 109 9.24 1.59 -19.13
CA ASP A 109 10.45 2.13 -19.79
C ASP A 109 11.28 1.02 -20.46
N LYS A 110 11.44 -0.14 -19.82
CA LYS A 110 12.08 -1.31 -20.43
C LYS A 110 11.33 -1.82 -21.67
N ALA A 111 10.02 -1.68 -21.70
CA ALA A 111 9.22 -2.03 -22.88
C ALA A 111 9.35 -1.01 -24.02
N GLY A 112 10.02 0.11 -23.79
CA GLY A 112 10.25 1.16 -24.79
C GLY A 112 9.17 2.24 -24.83
N GLU A 113 8.28 2.27 -23.83
CA GLU A 113 7.21 3.26 -23.74
C GLU A 113 7.72 4.58 -23.16
N LYS A 114 7.12 5.67 -23.60
CA LYS A 114 7.35 6.99 -23.00
C LYS A 114 6.56 7.09 -21.70
N VAL A 115 7.28 7.07 -20.58
CA VAL A 115 6.71 6.99 -19.23
C VAL A 115 6.89 8.30 -18.49
N MET A 116 5.91 8.63 -17.63
CA MET A 116 5.99 9.73 -16.69
C MET A 116 5.35 9.35 -15.35
N ILE A 117 5.98 9.76 -14.25
CA ILE A 117 5.43 9.60 -12.90
C ILE A 117 4.93 10.95 -12.38
N VAL A 118 3.73 10.96 -11.84
CA VAL A 118 3.18 12.08 -11.06
C VAL A 118 2.98 11.63 -9.62
N THR A 119 3.47 12.39 -8.66
CA THR A 119 3.36 12.02 -7.24
C THR A 119 3.05 13.22 -6.36
N LYS A 120 2.14 13.01 -5.40
CA LYS A 120 1.70 14.04 -4.46
C LYS A 120 2.82 14.56 -3.55
N LEU A 121 3.78 13.70 -3.21
CA LEU A 121 5.00 14.02 -2.48
C LEU A 121 6.21 13.79 -3.39
N ARG A 122 7.43 13.77 -2.84
CA ARG A 122 8.60 13.37 -3.62
C ARG A 122 8.52 11.90 -4.00
N ILE A 123 9.18 11.55 -5.08
CA ILE A 123 9.32 10.13 -5.43
C ILE A 123 9.98 9.36 -4.28
N GLY A 124 9.34 8.27 -3.86
CA GLY A 124 9.75 7.46 -2.74
C GLY A 124 9.10 7.82 -1.42
N ASP A 125 8.57 9.02 -1.23
CA ASP A 125 7.85 9.43 -0.04
C ASP A 125 6.45 8.78 -0.03
N ALA A 126 6.39 7.50 0.27
CA ALA A 126 5.19 6.68 0.23
C ALA A 126 5.20 5.61 1.33
N ASN A 127 4.09 4.91 1.51
CA ASN A 127 3.99 3.86 2.53
C ASN A 127 5.04 2.74 2.37
N THR A 128 5.52 2.48 1.16
CA THR A 128 6.61 1.53 0.92
C THR A 128 7.87 1.91 1.69
N MET A 129 8.23 3.20 1.72
CA MET A 129 9.40 3.71 2.45
C MET A 129 9.34 3.39 3.95
N MET A 130 8.15 3.30 4.52
CA MET A 130 7.90 3.13 5.95
C MET A 130 7.77 1.67 6.37
N ALA A 131 7.85 0.72 5.45
CA ALA A 131 7.75 -0.70 5.76
C ALA A 131 9.04 -1.20 6.42
N GLU A 132 8.93 -1.76 7.61
CA GLU A 132 10.06 -2.21 8.43
C GLU A 132 10.34 -3.70 8.26
N GLY A 133 9.28 -4.53 8.29
CA GLY A 133 9.37 -5.97 8.45
C GLY A 133 10.00 -6.74 7.29
N GLY A 134 9.84 -6.30 6.08
CA GLY A 134 10.31 -7.01 4.88
C GLY A 134 9.22 -7.39 3.89
N ILE A 135 9.60 -8.17 2.89
CA ILE A 135 8.74 -8.66 1.81
C ILE A 135 8.75 -10.18 1.77
N GLN A 136 7.58 -10.78 1.65
CA GLN A 136 7.45 -12.24 1.66
C GLN A 136 7.50 -12.83 0.24
N ALA A 137 8.35 -13.84 0.06
CA ALA A 137 8.42 -14.62 -1.18
C ALA A 137 8.84 -16.07 -0.89
N ALA A 138 8.11 -17.00 -1.46
CA ALA A 138 8.36 -18.44 -1.29
C ALA A 138 9.43 -18.90 -2.31
N ASP A 139 10.68 -18.48 -2.12
CA ASP A 139 11.83 -18.75 -3.01
C ASP A 139 12.77 -19.85 -2.48
N LYS A 140 12.52 -20.42 -1.29
CA LYS A 140 13.37 -21.43 -0.67
C LYS A 140 12.85 -22.85 -0.94
N PRO A 141 13.73 -23.87 -0.98
CA PRO A 141 13.36 -25.25 -1.30
C PRO A 141 12.31 -25.88 -0.38
N ASN A 142 12.20 -25.40 0.87
CA ASN A 142 11.26 -25.88 1.87
C ASN A 142 9.94 -25.12 1.89
N ASP A 143 9.68 -24.27 0.90
CA ASP A 143 8.47 -23.46 0.77
C ASP A 143 7.93 -23.51 -0.67
N SER A 144 6.75 -22.96 -0.90
CA SER A 144 6.15 -22.89 -2.23
C SER A 144 5.13 -21.75 -2.32
N PRO A 145 4.88 -21.22 -3.54
CA PRO A 145 3.78 -20.27 -3.76
C PRO A 145 2.42 -20.81 -3.31
N ALA A 146 2.18 -22.12 -3.41
CA ALA A 146 0.94 -22.74 -2.94
C ALA A 146 0.79 -22.64 -1.40
N GLN A 147 1.86 -22.91 -0.65
CA GLN A 147 1.85 -22.73 0.81
C GLN A 147 1.72 -21.26 1.19
N HIS A 148 2.40 -20.36 0.46
CA HIS A 148 2.27 -18.92 0.65
C HIS A 148 0.84 -18.44 0.38
N PHE A 149 0.17 -19.00 -0.66
CA PHE A 149 -1.23 -18.71 -0.94
C PHE A 149 -2.15 -19.09 0.24
N LEU A 150 -1.97 -20.28 0.79
CA LEU A 150 -2.78 -20.74 1.92
C LEU A 150 -2.60 -19.84 3.15
N ASP A 151 -1.37 -19.47 3.46
CA ASP A 151 -1.07 -18.59 4.58
C ASP A 151 -1.69 -17.18 4.36
N ALA A 152 -1.51 -16.59 3.18
CA ALA A 152 -2.00 -15.25 2.87
C ALA A 152 -3.54 -15.19 2.77
N TYR A 153 -4.15 -16.15 2.07
CA TYR A 153 -5.59 -16.18 1.86
C TYR A 153 -6.34 -16.57 3.15
N GLY A 154 -5.80 -17.54 3.92
CA GLY A 154 -6.34 -17.91 5.22
C GLY A 154 -6.14 -16.81 6.27
N GLY A 155 -4.96 -16.20 6.33
CA GLY A 155 -4.68 -15.05 7.21
C GLY A 155 -5.56 -13.84 6.93
N GLY A 156 -5.97 -13.64 5.68
CA GLY A 156 -6.93 -12.64 5.24
C GLY A 156 -8.40 -13.06 5.45
N HIS A 157 -8.67 -14.10 6.20
CA HIS A 157 -10.03 -14.62 6.46
C HIS A 157 -10.85 -14.88 5.19
N PHE A 158 -10.17 -15.25 4.10
CA PHE A 158 -10.77 -15.55 2.79
C PHE A 158 -11.48 -14.35 2.12
N ALA A 159 -11.26 -13.13 2.60
CA ALA A 159 -11.90 -11.92 2.08
C ALA A 159 -11.26 -11.39 0.78
N ALA A 160 -10.02 -11.81 0.49
CA ALA A 160 -9.29 -11.34 -0.69
C ALA A 160 -9.82 -11.97 -1.99
N LYS A 161 -9.58 -11.30 -3.13
CA LYS A 161 -9.78 -11.88 -4.46
C LYS A 161 -8.71 -12.92 -4.73
N LYS A 162 -9.11 -14.17 -4.95
CA LYS A 162 -8.20 -15.33 -5.10
C LYS A 162 -7.17 -15.12 -6.22
N GLU A 163 -7.62 -14.55 -7.34
CA GLU A 163 -6.79 -14.31 -8.52
C GLU A 163 -5.65 -13.34 -8.23
N LEU A 164 -5.91 -12.32 -7.39
CA LEU A 164 -4.91 -11.36 -6.99
C LEU A 164 -3.92 -11.97 -5.99
N VAL A 165 -4.39 -12.76 -5.03
CA VAL A 165 -3.49 -13.48 -4.11
C VAL A 165 -2.65 -14.49 -4.88
N TYR A 166 -3.23 -15.22 -5.83
CA TYR A 166 -2.51 -16.15 -6.69
C TYR A 166 -1.38 -15.43 -7.44
N LYS A 167 -1.70 -14.31 -8.11
CA LYS A 167 -0.72 -13.49 -8.84
C LYS A 167 0.41 -13.00 -7.91
N LEU A 168 0.05 -12.48 -6.75
CA LEU A 168 1.00 -12.00 -5.75
C LEU A 168 2.02 -13.08 -5.35
N VAL A 169 1.54 -14.26 -4.96
CA VAL A 169 2.43 -15.31 -4.44
C VAL A 169 3.25 -16.01 -5.51
N THR A 170 2.74 -16.09 -6.74
CA THR A 170 3.48 -16.69 -7.87
C THR A 170 4.56 -15.76 -8.42
N ASP A 171 4.33 -14.45 -8.39
CA ASP A 171 5.31 -13.46 -8.85
C ASP A 171 6.34 -13.09 -7.78
N ALA A 172 6.03 -13.30 -6.49
CA ALA A 172 6.89 -12.87 -5.39
C ALA A 172 8.35 -13.37 -5.51
N PRO A 173 8.66 -14.63 -5.85
CA PRO A 173 10.04 -15.08 -6.06
C PRO A 173 10.76 -14.33 -7.18
N ILE A 174 10.04 -14.01 -8.26
CA ILE A 174 10.59 -13.25 -9.40
C ILE A 174 10.86 -11.80 -8.95
N CYS A 175 9.94 -11.20 -8.19
CA CYS A 175 10.10 -9.85 -7.66
C CYS A 175 11.30 -9.73 -6.72
N ILE A 176 11.52 -10.69 -5.82
CA ILE A 176 12.68 -10.69 -4.91
C ILE A 176 13.98 -10.77 -5.70
N LYS A 177 14.04 -11.67 -6.69
CA LYS A 177 15.22 -11.75 -7.57
C LYS A 177 15.46 -10.44 -8.31
N TRP A 178 14.42 -9.85 -8.89
CA TRP A 178 14.50 -8.59 -9.62
C TRP A 178 14.97 -7.44 -8.73
N LEU A 179 14.44 -7.31 -7.52
CA LEU A 179 14.86 -6.28 -6.55
C LEU A 179 16.35 -6.48 -6.15
N ASN A 180 16.76 -7.72 -5.88
CA ASN A 180 18.16 -8.01 -5.58
C ASN A 180 19.09 -7.68 -6.76
N ASP A 181 18.67 -8.00 -8.00
CA ASP A 181 19.43 -7.70 -9.22
C ASP A 181 19.52 -6.18 -9.48
N LEU A 182 18.54 -5.39 -9.05
CA LEU A 182 18.58 -3.93 -9.06
C LEU A 182 19.50 -3.34 -7.98
N GLY A 183 19.92 -4.12 -6.98
CA GLY A 183 20.81 -3.70 -5.93
C GLY A 183 20.13 -3.40 -4.59
N VAL A 184 18.99 -4.01 -4.31
CA VAL A 184 18.42 -4.01 -2.94
C VAL A 184 19.28 -4.86 -2.04
N GLU A 185 19.79 -4.29 -0.97
CA GLU A 185 20.68 -4.93 0.00
C GLU A 185 19.89 -5.73 1.05
N PHE A 186 19.26 -6.84 0.61
CA PHE A 186 18.66 -7.79 1.54
C PHE A 186 19.70 -8.43 2.45
N ASP A 187 19.30 -8.81 3.67
CA ASP A 187 20.15 -9.53 4.62
C ASP A 187 20.63 -10.86 4.01
N LYS A 188 21.94 -11.10 4.09
CA LYS A 188 22.62 -12.28 3.51
C LYS A 188 23.45 -12.98 4.57
N ASP A 189 23.64 -14.28 4.37
CA ASP A 189 24.62 -15.07 5.13
C ASP A 189 26.05 -14.79 4.69
N ALA A 190 27.01 -15.47 5.32
CA ALA A 190 28.44 -15.32 5.01
C ALA A 190 28.79 -15.78 3.59
N GLU A 191 27.98 -16.65 2.99
CA GLU A 191 28.11 -17.18 1.65
C GLU A 191 27.42 -16.29 0.60
N GLY A 192 26.73 -15.23 1.03
CA GLY A 192 26.04 -14.27 0.15
C GLY A 192 24.61 -14.66 -0.25
N ASN A 193 24.04 -15.71 0.35
CA ASN A 193 22.67 -16.10 0.10
C ASN A 193 21.70 -15.26 0.94
N MET A 194 20.60 -14.81 0.35
CA MET A 194 19.55 -14.12 1.09
C MET A 194 18.96 -15.00 2.19
N ILE A 195 18.97 -14.52 3.41
CA ILE A 195 18.34 -15.16 4.56
C ILE A 195 16.86 -14.72 4.67
N THR A 196 16.05 -15.61 5.25
CA THR A 196 14.63 -15.34 5.46
C THR A 196 14.24 -15.56 6.91
N THR A 197 13.29 -14.77 7.37
CA THR A 197 12.73 -14.86 8.72
C THR A 197 11.23 -15.19 8.71
N HIS A 198 10.65 -15.48 9.85
CA HIS A 198 9.20 -15.60 9.98
C HIS A 198 8.55 -14.22 9.94
N GLY A 199 7.51 -14.08 9.15
CA GLY A 199 6.53 -13.01 9.29
C GLY A 199 5.40 -13.41 10.25
N GLY A 200 4.59 -12.45 10.67
CA GLY A 200 3.41 -12.74 11.48
C GLY A 200 2.44 -13.68 10.74
N GLY A 201 2.05 -14.79 11.39
CA GLY A 201 1.10 -15.75 10.83
C GLY A 201 1.61 -16.63 9.69
N THR A 202 2.90 -16.63 9.38
CA THR A 202 3.45 -17.46 8.31
C THR A 202 3.84 -18.85 8.79
N SER A 203 3.54 -19.88 8.00
CA SER A 203 3.92 -21.26 8.28
C SER A 203 5.39 -21.58 7.92
N ARG A 204 6.04 -20.71 7.14
CA ARG A 204 7.43 -20.86 6.69
C ARG A 204 8.19 -19.53 6.80
N LYS A 205 9.53 -19.64 6.91
CA LYS A 205 10.42 -18.49 6.84
C LYS A 205 10.54 -18.05 5.38
N ARG A 206 9.87 -16.96 5.02
CA ARG A 206 9.87 -16.42 3.64
C ARG A 206 10.00 -14.90 3.58
N MET A 207 10.18 -14.25 4.71
CA MET A 207 10.30 -12.81 4.76
C MET A 207 11.76 -12.40 4.53
N HIS A 208 11.99 -11.70 3.42
CA HIS A 208 13.27 -11.09 3.07
C HIS A 208 13.28 -9.67 3.64
N ALA A 209 14.31 -9.31 4.35
CA ALA A 209 14.43 -8.04 5.04
C ALA A 209 15.79 -7.38 4.76
N ALA A 210 15.85 -6.07 4.95
CA ALA A 210 17.06 -5.29 5.10
C ALA A 210 17.01 -4.69 6.51
N LYS A 211 17.43 -5.45 7.50
CA LYS A 211 17.28 -5.14 8.92
C LYS A 211 15.82 -4.78 9.26
N ASP A 212 15.61 -3.60 9.85
CA ASP A 212 14.31 -3.04 10.20
C ASP A 212 13.91 -1.82 9.35
N TYR A 213 14.56 -1.66 8.17
CA TYR A 213 14.27 -0.56 7.22
C TYR A 213 14.08 -1.07 5.78
N SER A 214 13.53 -2.26 5.64
CA SER A 214 13.37 -2.94 4.35
C SER A 214 12.68 -2.09 3.28
N GLY A 215 11.63 -1.36 3.65
CA GLY A 215 10.91 -0.50 2.73
C GLY A 215 11.74 0.69 2.27
N ALA A 216 12.52 1.30 3.16
CA ALA A 216 13.43 2.39 2.82
C ALA A 216 14.51 1.92 1.84
N GLU A 217 15.06 0.72 2.04
CA GLU A 217 16.07 0.15 1.14
C GLU A 217 15.50 -0.18 -0.24
N ILE A 218 14.32 -0.78 -0.29
CA ILE A 218 13.62 -1.04 -1.56
C ILE A 218 13.33 0.28 -2.29
N MET A 219 12.81 1.28 -1.59
CA MET A 219 12.50 2.57 -2.21
C MET A 219 13.73 3.35 -2.65
N ARG A 220 14.83 3.29 -1.88
CA ARG A 220 16.10 3.86 -2.29
C ARG A 220 16.50 3.32 -3.68
N THR A 221 16.53 2.00 -3.80
CA THR A 221 16.94 1.33 -5.03
C THR A 221 16.00 1.65 -6.19
N LEU A 222 14.69 1.55 -5.99
CA LEU A 222 13.71 1.83 -7.05
C LEU A 222 13.74 3.30 -7.50
N ARG A 223 13.85 4.23 -6.56
CA ARG A 223 13.99 5.66 -6.87
C ARG A 223 15.26 5.94 -7.67
N ASP A 224 16.39 5.39 -7.22
CA ASP A 224 17.67 5.59 -7.88
C ASP A 224 17.63 5.02 -9.31
N GLU A 225 16.97 3.88 -9.52
CA GLU A 225 16.78 3.30 -10.86
C GLU A 225 15.88 4.17 -11.76
N VAL A 226 14.78 4.70 -11.24
CA VAL A 226 13.91 5.65 -11.98
C VAL A 226 14.72 6.87 -12.44
N LEU A 227 15.53 7.43 -11.53
CA LEU A 227 16.35 8.62 -11.83
C LEU A 227 17.48 8.31 -12.82
N ASN A 228 18.15 7.14 -12.68
CA ASN A 228 19.21 6.70 -13.58
C ASN A 228 18.69 6.50 -15.01
N ARG A 229 17.46 6.00 -15.15
CA ARG A 229 16.76 5.88 -16.46
C ARG A 229 16.25 7.19 -16.98
N LYS A 230 16.33 8.28 -16.21
CA LYS A 230 15.82 9.60 -16.55
C LYS A 230 14.32 9.60 -16.86
N ILE A 231 13.56 8.72 -16.19
CA ILE A 231 12.10 8.73 -16.28
C ILE A 231 11.61 10.04 -15.65
N PRO A 232 10.82 10.87 -16.37
CA PRO A 232 10.31 12.11 -15.84
C PRO A 232 9.44 11.88 -14.60
N VAL A 233 9.71 12.64 -13.53
CA VAL A 233 8.95 12.64 -12.29
C VAL A 233 8.47 14.04 -11.99
N ILE A 234 7.17 14.18 -11.74
CA ILE A 234 6.55 15.43 -11.33
C ILE A 234 6.14 15.30 -9.87
N ASP A 235 7.01 15.77 -9.01
CA ASP A 235 6.81 15.79 -7.55
C ASP A 235 5.79 16.87 -7.14
N PHE A 236 5.28 16.75 -5.90
CA PHE A 236 4.33 17.68 -5.27
C PHE A 236 3.14 18.03 -6.15
N THR A 237 2.71 17.05 -6.94
CA THR A 237 1.61 17.20 -7.89
C THR A 237 0.62 16.06 -7.72
N SER A 238 -0.62 16.40 -7.41
CA SER A 238 -1.70 15.45 -7.15
C SER A 238 -2.53 15.22 -8.41
N ALA A 239 -2.78 13.97 -8.77
CA ALA A 239 -3.84 13.66 -9.73
C ALA A 239 -5.20 13.78 -9.01
N ILE A 240 -6.07 14.65 -9.52
CA ILE A 240 -7.33 15.01 -8.87
C ILE A 240 -8.56 14.48 -9.61
N GLU A 241 -8.43 14.19 -10.90
CA GLU A 241 -9.49 13.63 -11.72
C GLU A 241 -8.91 12.83 -12.88
N LEU A 242 -9.58 11.74 -13.29
CA LEU A 242 -9.23 11.00 -14.49
C LEU A 242 -9.98 11.60 -15.70
N ILE A 243 -9.27 11.71 -16.81
CA ILE A 243 -9.85 12.11 -18.09
C ILE A 243 -10.27 10.85 -18.84
N LEU A 244 -11.53 10.79 -19.24
CA LEU A 244 -12.06 9.68 -20.03
C LEU A 244 -12.31 10.14 -21.47
N ASP A 245 -12.04 9.24 -22.42
CA ASP A 245 -12.39 9.42 -23.82
C ASP A 245 -13.90 9.20 -24.08
N ASP A 246 -14.32 9.36 -25.33
CA ASP A 246 -15.73 9.15 -25.74
C ASP A 246 -16.22 7.71 -25.54
N LYS A 247 -15.32 6.76 -25.35
CA LYS A 247 -15.62 5.35 -25.08
C LYS A 247 -15.60 5.02 -23.57
N GLY A 248 -15.31 6.01 -22.74
CA GLY A 248 -15.18 5.83 -21.30
C GLY A 248 -13.85 5.18 -20.86
N GLN A 249 -12.86 5.15 -21.74
CA GLN A 249 -11.52 4.67 -21.41
C GLN A 249 -10.67 5.83 -20.83
N CYS A 250 -9.77 5.51 -19.93
CA CYS A 250 -8.86 6.51 -19.36
C CYS A 250 -7.91 7.03 -20.45
N ALA A 251 -7.86 8.32 -20.63
CA ALA A 251 -7.07 9.03 -21.62
C ALA A 251 -6.14 10.08 -20.99
N GLY A 252 -6.01 10.08 -19.68
CA GLY A 252 -5.15 10.99 -18.97
C GLY A 252 -5.67 11.37 -17.58
N ALA A 253 -5.11 12.41 -17.01
CA ALA A 253 -5.50 12.93 -15.70
C ALA A 253 -5.41 14.45 -15.63
N VAL A 254 -6.27 15.04 -14.81
CA VAL A 254 -6.15 16.42 -14.34
C VAL A 254 -5.27 16.40 -13.10
N LEU A 255 -4.27 17.24 -13.10
CA LEU A 255 -3.25 17.34 -12.06
C LEU A 255 -3.33 18.70 -11.37
N GLN A 256 -2.93 18.74 -10.10
CA GLN A 256 -2.81 19.98 -9.34
C GLN A 256 -1.46 20.05 -8.65
N LYS A 257 -0.70 21.09 -8.91
CA LYS A 257 0.50 21.42 -8.14
C LYS A 257 0.12 21.75 -6.70
N MET A 258 0.67 21.03 -5.73
CA MET A 258 0.31 21.18 -4.33
C MET A 258 0.73 22.53 -3.73
N GLU A 259 1.80 23.13 -4.24
CA GLU A 259 2.33 24.41 -3.74
C GLU A 259 1.59 25.61 -4.28
N THR A 260 1.18 25.59 -5.54
CA THR A 260 0.61 26.75 -6.22
C THR A 260 -0.89 26.64 -6.47
N GLY A 261 -1.44 25.43 -6.42
CA GLY A 261 -2.82 25.15 -6.82
C GLY A 261 -3.03 25.14 -8.34
N GLU A 262 -1.97 25.33 -9.13
CA GLU A 262 -2.03 25.33 -10.60
C GLU A 262 -2.57 23.99 -11.12
N ILE A 263 -3.52 24.09 -12.07
CA ILE A 263 -4.10 22.92 -12.74
C ILE A 263 -3.33 22.65 -14.01
N LEU A 264 -2.97 21.37 -14.20
CA LEU A 264 -2.24 20.86 -15.36
C LEU A 264 -2.99 19.68 -15.96
N ILE A 265 -2.81 19.46 -17.24
CA ILE A 265 -3.43 18.35 -17.96
C ILE A 265 -2.33 17.39 -18.44
N ALA A 266 -2.46 16.13 -18.08
CA ALA A 266 -1.63 15.05 -18.59
C ALA A 266 -2.48 14.13 -19.47
N LYS A 267 -2.08 13.95 -20.72
CA LYS A 267 -2.67 13.01 -21.66
C LYS A 267 -1.82 11.74 -21.72
N ALA A 268 -2.48 10.55 -21.67
CA ALA A 268 -1.83 9.23 -21.74
C ALA A 268 -2.73 8.21 -22.40
#